data_7547db0526552b1eb4f3b22eb0206f41
#
_entry.id   7547db0526552b1eb4f3b22eb0206f41
#
_cell.length_a   1.000
_cell.length_b   1.000
_cell.length_c   1.000
_cell.angle_alpha   90.00
_cell.angle_beta   90.00
_cell.angle_gamma   90.00
#
_symmetry.space_group_name_H-M   'P 1'
#
loop_
_entity.id
_entity.type
_entity.pdbx_description
1 polymer ?
#
loop_
_entity_poly.entity_id
_entity_poly.type
_entity_poly.pdbx_seq_one_letter_code
_entity_poly.pdbx_strand_id
1 'polypeptide(L)'
;MAYQVLARKWRPKTFADLVGQEHVVKALRNALDEGRLHHAYLLTGTRGVGKTTIARILAKSLNCENAVHGEPCGQCESCTQIDSGRYVDLLEIDAASNTGIDNIREVLENAQYAPTAGKYKVYIIDEVHMLSKSAFNAMLKTLEEPPEHVKFILATTDPHKVPITVLSRCLQFVLRNMTTQQVAEHLAHVLDRENVPYQPQALQLLGRASAGSMRDALSLLDQAIAM
;
A
#
# COMPACT_ATOMS: atom_id res chain seq x y z
N MET A 1 -23.57 4.12 -16.23
CA MET A 1 -22.25 4.12 -15.58
C MET A 1 -21.43 2.95 -16.15
N ALA A 2 -20.14 3.19 -16.42
CA ALA A 2 -19.28 2.10 -16.87
C ALA A 2 -19.06 1.09 -15.74
N TYR A 3 -19.04 -0.21 -16.08
CA TYR A 3 -18.75 -1.28 -15.12
C TYR A 3 -17.33 -1.13 -14.59
N GLN A 4 -17.17 -1.21 -13.29
CA GLN A 4 -15.87 -1.18 -12.63
C GLN A 4 -15.56 -2.56 -12.06
N VAL A 5 -14.36 -3.10 -12.36
CA VAL A 5 -13.94 -4.42 -11.87
C VAL A 5 -13.90 -4.42 -10.34
N LEU A 6 -14.26 -5.55 -9.73
CA LEU A 6 -14.39 -5.67 -8.28
C LEU A 6 -13.08 -5.40 -7.53
N ALA A 7 -11.96 -5.85 -8.06
CA ALA A 7 -10.65 -5.63 -7.43
C ALA A 7 -10.32 -4.13 -7.29
N ARG A 8 -10.78 -3.31 -8.21
CA ARG A 8 -10.61 -1.85 -8.16
C ARG A 8 -11.67 -1.18 -7.29
N LYS A 9 -12.94 -1.55 -7.49
CA LYS A 9 -14.07 -0.97 -6.75
C LYS A 9 -13.98 -1.24 -5.25
N TRP A 10 -13.55 -2.44 -4.87
CA TRP A 10 -13.47 -2.90 -3.49
C TRP A 10 -12.06 -2.82 -2.91
N ARG A 11 -11.18 -2.05 -3.55
CA ARG A 11 -9.87 -1.78 -2.98
C ARG A 11 -10.03 -1.01 -1.67
N PRO A 12 -9.44 -1.48 -0.55
CA PRO A 12 -9.54 -0.79 0.72
C PRO A 12 -9.04 0.66 0.63
N LYS A 13 -9.77 1.57 1.26
CA LYS A 13 -9.44 3.00 1.32
C LYS A 13 -9.10 3.48 2.71
N THR A 14 -9.36 2.66 3.71
CA THR A 14 -9.05 2.91 5.12
C THR A 14 -8.42 1.69 5.74
N PHE A 15 -7.76 1.85 6.89
CA PHE A 15 -7.21 0.71 7.63
C PHE A 15 -8.31 -0.24 8.09
N ALA A 16 -9.49 0.29 8.43
CA ALA A 16 -10.63 -0.53 8.86
C ALA A 16 -11.15 -1.47 7.77
N ASP A 17 -10.96 -1.12 6.50
CA ASP A 17 -11.42 -1.95 5.36
C ASP A 17 -10.48 -3.14 5.08
N LEU A 18 -9.29 -3.16 5.66
CA LEU A 18 -8.31 -4.21 5.41
C LEU A 18 -8.70 -5.52 6.09
N VAL A 19 -8.45 -6.63 5.40
CA VAL A 19 -8.72 -7.98 5.89
C VAL A 19 -7.41 -8.70 6.18
N GLY A 20 -7.29 -9.29 7.38
CA GLY A 20 -6.19 -10.19 7.70
C GLY A 20 -4.87 -9.53 8.11
N GLN A 21 -4.82 -8.19 8.25
CA GLN A 21 -3.59 -7.45 8.55
C GLN A 21 -3.68 -6.68 9.88
N GLU A 22 -4.40 -7.20 10.85
CA GLU A 22 -4.70 -6.51 12.12
C GLU A 22 -3.45 -6.08 12.87
N HIS A 23 -2.41 -6.90 12.86
CA HIS A 23 -1.12 -6.62 13.52
C HIS A 23 -0.40 -5.41 12.93
N VAL A 24 -0.41 -5.28 11.59
CA VAL A 24 0.19 -4.15 10.86
C VAL A 24 -0.64 -2.89 11.07
N VAL A 25 -1.96 -3.01 10.91
CA VAL A 25 -2.91 -1.91 11.07
C VAL A 25 -2.80 -1.31 12.47
N LYS A 26 -2.79 -2.15 13.50
CA LYS A 26 -2.68 -1.69 14.90
C LYS A 26 -1.38 -0.91 15.11
N ALA A 27 -0.26 -1.42 14.63
CA ALA A 27 1.04 -0.77 14.80
C ALA A 27 1.10 0.57 14.05
N LEU A 28 0.60 0.63 12.83
CA LEU A 28 0.58 1.86 12.04
C LEU A 28 -0.36 2.92 12.64
N ARG A 29 -1.55 2.52 13.05
CA ARG A 29 -2.51 3.44 13.68
C ARG A 29 -1.98 4.00 14.99
N ASN A 30 -1.36 3.19 15.82
CA ASN A 30 -0.76 3.65 17.06
C ASN A 30 0.38 4.64 16.81
N ALA A 31 1.25 4.36 15.85
CA ALA A 31 2.33 5.27 15.48
C ALA A 31 1.82 6.62 14.98
N LEU A 32 0.78 6.60 14.14
CA LEU A 32 0.14 7.82 13.62
C LEU A 32 -0.54 8.63 14.74
N ASP A 33 -1.24 7.95 15.63
CA ASP A 33 -1.98 8.58 16.72
C ASP A 33 -1.05 9.20 17.76
N GLU A 34 0.08 8.54 18.05
CA GLU A 34 1.08 9.01 19.01
C GLU A 34 2.11 9.99 18.41
N GLY A 35 2.04 10.25 17.11
CA GLY A 35 3.00 11.09 16.43
C GLY A 35 4.40 10.49 16.31
N ARG A 36 4.53 9.19 16.47
CA ARG A 36 5.79 8.45 16.35
C ARG A 36 6.03 8.01 14.92
N LEU A 37 6.20 8.98 14.04
CA LEU A 37 6.35 8.73 12.61
C LEU A 37 7.81 8.43 12.27
N HIS A 38 8.00 7.33 11.53
CA HIS A 38 9.29 6.96 10.99
C HIS A 38 9.51 7.62 9.62
N HIS A 39 10.75 7.80 9.19
CA HIS A 39 11.07 8.37 7.88
C HIS A 39 10.97 7.36 6.73
N ALA A 40 11.05 6.06 7.03
CA ALA A 40 10.95 5.00 6.04
C ALA A 40 10.25 3.76 6.60
N TYR A 41 9.32 3.24 5.82
CA TYR A 41 8.56 2.03 6.12
C TYR A 41 8.85 1.00 5.03
N LEU A 42 9.02 -0.27 5.40
CA LEU A 42 9.15 -1.37 4.45
C LEU A 42 8.01 -2.36 4.65
N LEU A 43 7.21 -2.53 3.61
CA LEU A 43 6.13 -3.50 3.58
C LEU A 43 6.57 -4.72 2.79
N THR A 44 6.54 -5.88 3.43
CA THR A 44 6.96 -7.14 2.84
C THR A 44 5.77 -8.08 2.75
N GLY A 45 5.67 -8.82 1.67
CA GLY A 45 4.62 -9.82 1.51
C GLY A 45 4.53 -10.30 0.06
N THR A 46 3.77 -11.36 -0.13
CA THR A 46 3.55 -11.92 -1.46
C THR A 46 2.73 -10.97 -2.33
N ARG A 47 2.76 -11.21 -3.64
CA ARG A 47 1.99 -10.43 -4.60
C ARG A 47 0.49 -10.47 -4.29
N GLY A 48 -0.15 -9.31 -4.33
CA GLY A 48 -1.60 -9.21 -4.14
C GLY A 48 -2.08 -9.26 -2.70
N VAL A 49 -1.17 -9.25 -1.71
CA VAL A 49 -1.51 -9.29 -0.28
C VAL A 49 -1.96 -7.93 0.27
N GLY A 50 -1.72 -6.85 -0.46
CA GLY A 50 -2.17 -5.51 -0.09
C GLY A 50 -1.09 -4.49 0.25
N LYS A 51 0.16 -4.73 -0.12
CA LYS A 51 1.28 -3.80 0.15
C LYS A 51 1.02 -2.39 -0.39
N THR A 52 0.71 -2.29 -1.67
CA THR A 52 0.45 -0.99 -2.32
C THR A 52 -0.79 -0.31 -1.73
N THR A 53 -1.81 -1.08 -1.42
CA THR A 53 -3.03 -0.59 -0.79
C THR A 53 -2.73 0.02 0.58
N ILE A 54 -1.99 -0.68 1.44
CA ILE A 54 -1.57 -0.16 2.75
C ILE A 54 -0.69 1.07 2.59
N ALA A 55 0.23 1.07 1.63
CA ALA A 55 1.08 2.22 1.36
C ALA A 55 0.27 3.48 1.05
N ARG A 56 -0.75 3.38 0.21
CA ARG A 56 -1.63 4.51 -0.11
C ARG A 56 -2.48 4.96 1.07
N ILE A 57 -3.00 4.04 1.86
CA ILE A 57 -3.75 4.39 3.07
C ILE A 57 -2.84 5.13 4.06
N LEU A 58 -1.62 4.66 4.24
CA LEU A 58 -0.63 5.33 5.09
C LEU A 58 -0.31 6.73 4.55
N ALA A 59 -0.11 6.89 3.25
CA ALA A 59 0.12 8.19 2.62
C ALA A 59 -1.05 9.15 2.86
N LYS A 60 -2.29 8.66 2.77
CA LYS A 60 -3.48 9.46 3.09
C LYS A 60 -3.49 9.89 4.55
N SER A 61 -3.22 8.96 5.46
CA SER A 61 -3.22 9.25 6.89
C SER A 61 -2.14 10.27 7.28
N LEU A 62 -0.98 10.22 6.64
CA LEU A 62 0.11 11.18 6.84
C LEU A 62 -0.28 12.61 6.45
N ASN A 63 -1.07 12.76 5.40
CA ASN A 63 -1.44 14.07 4.83
C ASN A 63 -2.90 14.47 5.06
N CYS A 64 -3.70 13.59 5.64
CA CYS A 64 -5.11 13.90 5.92
C CYS A 64 -5.24 15.06 6.91
N GLU A 65 -6.12 16.01 6.58
CA GLU A 65 -6.38 17.18 7.43
C GLU A 65 -7.20 16.83 8.67
N ASN A 66 -7.95 15.75 8.62
CA ASN A 66 -8.93 15.35 9.64
C ASN A 66 -8.79 13.89 10.09
N ALA A 67 -7.57 13.38 10.08
CA ALA A 67 -7.32 12.00 10.51
C ALA A 67 -7.70 11.80 11.98
N VAL A 68 -8.39 10.71 12.29
CA VAL A 68 -8.79 10.34 13.65
C VAL A 68 -8.28 8.94 13.95
N HIS A 69 -7.50 8.79 15.02
CA HIS A 69 -6.89 7.51 15.43
C HIS A 69 -6.13 6.82 14.28
N GLY A 70 -5.41 7.63 13.48
CA GLY A 70 -4.64 7.14 12.34
C GLY A 70 -5.47 6.82 11.10
N GLU A 71 -6.80 6.92 11.15
CA GLU A 71 -7.64 6.68 9.98
C GLU A 71 -7.79 7.93 9.13
N PRO A 72 -7.60 7.82 7.80
CA PRO A 72 -7.84 8.95 6.91
C PRO A 72 -9.35 9.24 6.82
N CYS A 73 -9.72 10.50 6.65
CA CYS A 73 -11.14 10.88 6.58
C CYS A 73 -11.80 10.46 5.26
N GLY A 74 -11.04 10.29 4.19
CA GLY A 74 -11.53 9.92 2.88
C GLY A 74 -12.26 11.04 2.12
N GLN A 75 -12.40 12.21 2.70
CA GLN A 75 -13.22 13.31 2.15
C GLN A 75 -12.44 14.60 1.92
N CYS A 76 -11.32 14.83 2.64
CA CYS A 76 -10.52 16.03 2.42
C CYS A 76 -9.81 16.00 1.06
N GLU A 77 -9.29 17.13 0.66
CA GLU A 77 -8.61 17.26 -0.64
C GLU A 77 -7.45 16.28 -0.79
N SER A 78 -6.63 16.12 0.25
CA SER A 78 -5.52 15.15 0.23
C SER A 78 -6.00 13.72 0.02
N CYS A 79 -7.01 13.28 0.77
CA CYS A 79 -7.56 11.92 0.63
C CYS A 79 -8.15 11.68 -0.76
N THR A 80 -8.96 12.62 -1.26
CA THR A 80 -9.60 12.47 -2.57
C THR A 80 -8.62 12.49 -3.72
N GLN A 81 -7.60 13.35 -3.66
CA GLN A 81 -6.56 13.42 -4.69
C GLN A 81 -5.65 12.19 -4.68
N ILE A 82 -5.31 11.66 -3.50
CA ILE A 82 -4.54 10.42 -3.40
C ILE A 82 -5.34 9.25 -3.98
N ASP A 83 -6.61 9.14 -3.65
CA ASP A 83 -7.48 8.08 -4.19
C ASP A 83 -7.62 8.16 -5.72
N SER A 84 -7.60 9.37 -6.29
CA SER A 84 -7.66 9.58 -7.74
C SER A 84 -6.32 9.53 -8.45
N GLY A 85 -5.21 9.40 -7.71
CA GLY A 85 -3.86 9.36 -8.26
C GLY A 85 -3.31 10.71 -8.72
N ARG A 86 -3.83 11.82 -8.17
CA ARG A 86 -3.50 13.19 -8.61
C ARG A 86 -2.82 14.04 -7.53
N TYR A 87 -2.45 13.45 -6.42
CA TYR A 87 -1.88 14.23 -5.32
C TYR A 87 -0.42 14.62 -5.61
N VAL A 88 -0.14 15.92 -5.60
CA VAL A 88 1.18 16.46 -5.99
C VAL A 88 2.31 16.02 -5.04
N ASP A 89 2.03 15.82 -3.76
CA ASP A 89 3.01 15.43 -2.75
C ASP A 89 3.15 13.91 -2.56
N LEU A 90 2.51 13.11 -3.42
CA LEU A 90 2.67 11.67 -3.47
C LEU A 90 3.21 11.24 -4.82
N LEU A 91 4.38 10.61 -4.82
CA LEU A 91 4.96 10.01 -6.01
C LEU A 91 5.03 8.50 -5.82
N GLU A 92 4.42 7.75 -6.73
CA GLU A 92 4.48 6.31 -6.79
C GLU A 92 5.42 5.87 -7.89
N ILE A 93 6.40 5.02 -7.56
CA ILE A 93 7.40 4.52 -8.49
C ILE A 93 7.37 2.99 -8.44
N ASP A 94 7.33 2.37 -9.61
CA ASP A 94 7.57 0.94 -9.75
C ASP A 94 9.04 0.72 -10.10
N ALA A 95 9.81 0.17 -9.17
CA ALA A 95 11.24 -0.05 -9.37
C ALA A 95 11.52 -1.10 -10.45
N ALA A 96 10.57 -1.99 -10.75
CA ALA A 96 10.71 -2.93 -11.86
C ALA A 96 10.79 -2.23 -13.22
N SER A 97 10.14 -1.07 -13.36
CA SER A 97 10.17 -0.23 -14.57
C SER A 97 11.22 0.89 -14.48
N ASN A 98 11.71 1.22 -13.28
CA ASN A 98 12.59 2.36 -13.00
C ASN A 98 13.79 1.92 -12.17
N THR A 99 14.58 0.97 -12.67
CA THR A 99 15.73 0.37 -11.96
C THR A 99 16.95 1.28 -11.90
N GLY A 100 17.04 2.24 -12.82
CA GLY A 100 18.23 3.06 -13.03
C GLY A 100 18.45 4.12 -11.96
N ILE A 101 19.72 4.46 -11.73
CA ILE A 101 20.14 5.47 -10.76
C ILE A 101 19.59 6.87 -11.08
N ASP A 102 19.44 7.21 -12.35
CA ASP A 102 19.01 8.55 -12.76
C ASP A 102 17.59 8.86 -12.33
N ASN A 103 16.70 7.89 -12.41
CA ASN A 103 15.31 8.03 -11.94
C ASN A 103 15.27 8.26 -10.42
N ILE A 104 16.07 7.53 -9.65
CA ILE A 104 16.14 7.68 -8.20
C ILE A 104 16.80 9.01 -7.82
N ARG A 105 17.81 9.45 -8.53
CA ARG A 105 18.44 10.76 -8.29
C ARG A 105 17.45 11.90 -8.44
N GLU A 106 16.63 11.87 -9.49
CA GLU A 106 15.59 12.85 -9.71
C GLU A 106 14.59 12.90 -8.55
N VAL A 107 14.15 11.72 -8.09
CA VAL A 107 13.27 11.59 -6.94
C VAL A 107 13.91 12.19 -5.68
N LEU A 108 15.17 11.86 -5.41
CA LEU A 108 15.88 12.32 -4.21
C LEU A 108 16.17 13.84 -4.25
N GLU A 109 16.44 14.38 -5.42
CA GLU A 109 16.59 15.84 -5.59
C GLU A 109 15.27 16.55 -5.31
N ASN A 110 14.16 16.03 -5.82
CA ASN A 110 12.82 16.55 -5.54
C ASN A 110 12.48 16.48 -4.04
N ALA A 111 12.97 15.46 -3.34
CA ALA A 111 12.72 15.27 -1.91
C ALA A 111 13.32 16.38 -1.04
N GLN A 112 14.30 17.13 -1.53
CA GLN A 112 14.90 18.25 -0.79
C GLN A 112 13.97 19.46 -0.68
N TYR A 113 12.98 19.58 -1.55
CA TYR A 113 12.04 20.68 -1.55
C TYR A 113 10.87 20.41 -0.61
N ALA A 114 10.29 21.46 -0.04
CA ALA A 114 9.14 21.34 0.84
C ALA A 114 7.90 20.82 0.10
N PRO A 115 6.95 20.19 0.82
CA PRO A 115 5.67 19.80 0.23
C PRO A 115 4.91 20.99 -0.35
N THR A 116 4.17 20.78 -1.42
CA THR A 116 3.38 21.84 -2.06
C THR A 116 2.03 22.02 -1.38
N ALA A 117 1.34 20.92 -1.06
CA ALA A 117 -0.02 20.93 -0.53
C ALA A 117 -0.16 20.27 0.84
N GLY A 118 0.58 19.20 1.10
CA GLY A 118 0.47 18.41 2.32
C GLY A 118 1.50 18.73 3.38
N LYS A 119 1.47 17.94 4.44
CA LYS A 119 2.47 18.00 5.52
C LYS A 119 3.77 17.31 5.14
N TYR A 120 3.66 16.23 4.35
CA TYR A 120 4.77 15.38 3.97
C TYR A 120 4.80 15.14 2.49
N LYS A 121 6.01 15.06 1.93
CA LYS A 121 6.24 14.43 0.64
C LYS A 121 6.38 12.94 0.86
N VAL A 122 5.55 12.16 0.19
CA VAL A 122 5.52 10.71 0.33
C VAL A 122 5.96 10.05 -0.96
N TYR A 123 6.92 9.16 -0.87
CA TYR A 123 7.42 8.37 -1.99
C TYR A 123 7.10 6.90 -1.74
N ILE A 124 6.25 6.34 -2.58
CA ILE A 124 5.97 4.91 -2.58
C ILE A 124 6.83 4.27 -3.66
N ILE A 125 7.71 3.34 -3.27
CA ILE A 125 8.57 2.62 -4.20
C ILE A 125 8.18 1.15 -4.14
N ASP A 126 7.47 0.70 -5.16
CA ASP A 126 7.02 -0.68 -5.29
C ASP A 126 8.12 -1.54 -5.91
N GLU A 127 8.17 -2.81 -5.52
CA GLU A 127 9.20 -3.75 -5.97
C GLU A 127 10.62 -3.19 -5.78
N VAL A 128 10.87 -2.59 -4.61
CA VAL A 128 12.12 -1.85 -4.31
C VAL A 128 13.37 -2.70 -4.49
N HIS A 129 13.27 -4.03 -4.33
CA HIS A 129 14.39 -4.96 -4.53
C HIS A 129 14.92 -4.96 -5.98
N MET A 130 14.15 -4.42 -6.92
CA MET A 130 14.55 -4.33 -8.33
C MET A 130 15.46 -3.13 -8.62
N LEU A 131 15.65 -2.22 -7.67
CA LEU A 131 16.57 -1.10 -7.85
C LEU A 131 18.01 -1.58 -8.07
N SER A 132 18.76 -0.85 -8.90
CA SER A 132 20.18 -1.10 -9.09
C SER A 132 20.95 -0.81 -7.79
N LYS A 133 22.15 -1.38 -7.68
CA LYS A 133 23.05 -1.13 -6.54
C LYS A 133 23.35 0.37 -6.40
N SER A 134 23.56 1.07 -7.51
CA SER A 134 23.80 2.51 -7.50
C SER A 134 22.59 3.30 -7.01
N ALA A 135 21.37 2.90 -7.40
CA ALA A 135 20.14 3.50 -6.92
C ALA A 135 19.95 3.30 -5.41
N PHE A 136 20.21 2.11 -4.91
CA PHE A 136 20.20 1.84 -3.46
C PHE A 136 21.19 2.72 -2.71
N ASN A 137 22.42 2.86 -3.23
CA ASN A 137 23.43 3.69 -2.59
C ASN A 137 23.04 5.17 -2.54
N ALA A 138 22.41 5.66 -3.61
CA ALA A 138 21.89 7.03 -3.65
C ALA A 138 20.76 7.23 -2.62
N MET A 139 19.83 6.29 -2.55
CA MET A 139 18.72 6.33 -1.59
C MET A 139 19.22 6.22 -0.13
N LEU A 140 20.25 5.42 0.11
CA LEU A 140 20.83 5.20 1.44
C LEU A 140 21.31 6.52 2.06
N LYS A 141 21.91 7.41 1.29
CA LYS A 141 22.36 8.74 1.78
C LYS A 141 21.19 9.54 2.34
N THR A 142 20.06 9.52 1.66
CA THR A 142 18.85 10.22 2.11
C THR A 142 18.24 9.53 3.34
N LEU A 143 18.29 8.19 3.41
CA LEU A 143 17.80 7.45 4.57
C LEU A 143 18.65 7.66 5.83
N GLU A 144 19.92 7.99 5.68
CA GLU A 144 20.83 8.29 6.80
C GLU A 144 20.57 9.68 7.40
N GLU A 145 20.26 10.66 6.55
CA GLU A 145 19.96 12.02 6.94
C GLU A 145 18.66 12.49 6.25
N PRO A 146 17.51 11.92 6.64
CA PRO A 146 16.25 12.22 5.94
C PRO A 146 15.74 13.62 6.29
N PRO A 147 15.26 14.39 5.30
CA PRO A 147 14.51 15.61 5.59
C PRO A 147 13.24 15.27 6.40
N GLU A 148 12.89 16.11 7.36
CA GLU A 148 11.74 15.87 8.26
C GLU A 148 10.42 15.75 7.50
N HIS A 149 10.29 16.45 6.37
CA HIS A 149 9.06 16.46 5.56
C HIS A 149 8.94 15.28 4.58
N VAL A 150 9.91 14.36 4.54
CA VAL A 150 9.93 13.24 3.59
C VAL A 150 9.60 11.93 4.29
N LYS A 151 8.74 11.14 3.67
CA LYS A 151 8.39 9.79 4.11
C LYS A 151 8.54 8.84 2.93
N PHE A 152 9.30 7.76 3.14
CA PHE A 152 9.43 6.68 2.17
C PHE A 152 8.57 5.50 2.61
N ILE A 153 7.82 4.94 1.68
CA ILE A 153 7.07 3.69 1.88
C ILE A 153 7.52 2.74 0.80
N LEU A 154 8.34 1.78 1.20
CA LEU A 154 8.94 0.80 0.30
C LEU A 154 8.15 -0.50 0.38
N ALA A 155 7.96 -1.16 -0.75
CA ALA A 155 7.28 -2.44 -0.82
C ALA A 155 8.14 -3.45 -1.58
N THR A 156 8.18 -4.69 -1.11
CA THR A 156 8.94 -5.76 -1.74
C THR A 156 8.27 -7.11 -1.55
N THR A 157 8.36 -7.95 -2.57
CA THR A 157 8.02 -9.38 -2.47
C THR A 157 9.21 -10.20 -1.96
N ASP A 158 10.43 -9.65 -2.00
CA ASP A 158 11.65 -10.36 -1.64
C ASP A 158 12.57 -9.48 -0.79
N PRO A 159 12.38 -9.48 0.54
CA PRO A 159 13.21 -8.65 1.42
C PRO A 159 14.68 -9.07 1.45
N HIS A 160 15.00 -10.32 1.08
CA HIS A 160 16.38 -10.81 1.07
C HIS A 160 17.23 -10.15 -0.01
N LYS A 161 16.60 -9.60 -1.04
CA LYS A 161 17.26 -8.85 -2.11
C LYS A 161 17.47 -7.37 -1.79
N VAL A 162 16.91 -6.88 -0.70
CA VAL A 162 17.13 -5.50 -0.25
C VAL A 162 18.40 -5.46 0.61
N PRO A 163 19.32 -4.53 0.37
CA PRO A 163 20.55 -4.43 1.18
C PRO A 163 20.21 -4.23 2.66
N ILE A 164 20.97 -4.90 3.52
CA ILE A 164 20.76 -4.81 4.97
C ILE A 164 20.93 -3.39 5.50
N THR A 165 21.76 -2.58 4.86
CA THR A 165 21.95 -1.18 5.20
C THR A 165 20.67 -0.35 5.01
N VAL A 166 19.86 -0.71 4.01
CA VAL A 166 18.54 -0.11 3.77
C VAL A 166 17.53 -0.68 4.77
N LEU A 167 17.50 -2.01 4.94
CA LEU A 167 16.58 -2.68 5.88
C LEU A 167 16.70 -2.12 7.29
N SER A 168 17.92 -1.90 7.77
CA SER A 168 18.18 -1.43 9.13
C SER A 168 17.71 0.01 9.38
N ARG A 169 17.41 0.75 8.32
CA ARG A 169 16.93 2.13 8.41
C ARG A 169 15.43 2.27 8.18
N CYS A 170 14.74 1.16 8.00
CA CYS A 170 13.30 1.12 7.78
C CYS A 170 12.58 0.46 8.94
N LEU A 171 11.39 0.93 9.23
CA LEU A 171 10.45 0.21 10.08
C LEU A 171 9.76 -0.85 9.22
N GLN A 172 9.97 -2.11 9.56
CA GLN A 172 9.56 -3.24 8.72
C GLN A 172 8.25 -3.85 9.18
N PHE A 173 7.36 -4.12 8.23
CA PHE A 173 6.10 -4.83 8.46
C PHE A 173 5.97 -5.97 7.47
N VAL A 174 5.66 -7.15 8.00
CA VAL A 174 5.43 -8.35 7.19
C VAL A 174 3.93 -8.57 7.09
N LEU A 175 3.39 -8.48 5.87
CA LEU A 175 1.99 -8.76 5.60
C LEU A 175 1.80 -10.27 5.44
N ARG A 176 0.69 -10.77 5.95
CA ARG A 176 0.35 -12.19 5.93
C ARG A 176 -0.61 -12.50 4.79
N ASN A 177 -0.45 -13.67 4.20
CA ASN A 177 -1.46 -14.21 3.30
C ASN A 177 -2.77 -14.40 4.07
N MET A 178 -3.88 -14.08 3.42
CA MET A 178 -5.20 -14.33 3.99
C MET A 178 -5.52 -15.81 3.97
N THR A 179 -6.23 -16.27 5.01
CA THR A 179 -6.75 -17.64 5.03
C THR A 179 -7.87 -17.78 4.01
N THR A 180 -8.15 -19.02 3.59
CA THR A 180 -9.29 -19.33 2.72
C THR A 180 -10.60 -18.80 3.31
N GLN A 181 -10.79 -18.95 4.62
CA GLN A 181 -11.99 -18.47 5.31
C GLN A 181 -12.09 -16.95 5.28
N GLN A 182 -11.01 -16.22 5.56
CA GLN A 182 -10.99 -14.76 5.49
C GLN A 182 -11.35 -14.26 4.10
N VAL A 183 -10.81 -14.89 3.05
CA VAL A 183 -11.13 -14.55 1.67
C VAL A 183 -12.60 -14.82 1.38
N ALA A 184 -13.11 -16.00 1.73
CA ALA A 184 -14.50 -16.38 1.48
C ALA A 184 -15.49 -15.44 2.19
N GLU A 185 -15.23 -15.08 3.43
CA GLU A 185 -16.06 -14.14 4.19
C GLU A 185 -16.09 -12.76 3.53
N HIS A 186 -14.96 -12.27 3.06
CA HIS A 186 -14.91 -10.97 2.37
C HIS A 186 -15.62 -11.01 1.01
N LEU A 187 -15.48 -12.10 0.27
CA LEU A 187 -16.22 -12.29 -0.99
C LEU A 187 -17.74 -12.28 -0.74
N ALA A 188 -18.20 -12.94 0.32
CA ALA A 188 -19.61 -12.90 0.73
C ALA A 188 -20.06 -11.46 1.02
N HIS A 189 -19.28 -10.71 1.75
CA HIS A 189 -19.55 -9.30 2.04
C HIS A 189 -19.67 -8.46 0.76
N VAL A 190 -18.76 -8.65 -0.18
CA VAL A 190 -18.77 -7.95 -1.48
C VAL A 190 -20.05 -8.30 -2.26
N LEU A 191 -20.38 -9.59 -2.36
CA LEU A 191 -21.56 -10.06 -3.10
C LEU A 191 -22.87 -9.57 -2.48
N ASP A 192 -22.95 -9.55 -1.15
CA ASP A 192 -24.10 -9.00 -0.46
C ASP A 192 -24.30 -7.50 -0.80
N ARG A 193 -23.22 -6.75 -0.85
CA ARG A 193 -23.25 -5.33 -1.22
C ARG A 193 -23.53 -5.10 -2.71
N GLU A 194 -23.13 -6.03 -3.57
CA GLU A 194 -23.40 -5.98 -5.00
C GLU A 194 -24.75 -6.60 -5.38
N ASN A 195 -25.50 -7.13 -4.40
CA ASN A 195 -26.79 -7.79 -4.57
C ASN A 195 -26.70 -8.99 -5.56
N VAL A 196 -25.64 -9.74 -5.48
CA VAL A 196 -25.42 -10.95 -6.30
C VAL A 196 -25.60 -12.18 -5.43
N PRO A 197 -26.52 -13.11 -5.77
CA PRO A 197 -26.70 -14.36 -5.04
C PRO A 197 -25.49 -15.28 -5.22
N TYR A 198 -25.20 -16.07 -4.21
CA TYR A 198 -24.05 -16.99 -4.22
C TYR A 198 -24.31 -18.24 -3.36
N GLN A 199 -23.51 -19.26 -3.61
CA GLN A 199 -23.45 -20.44 -2.76
C GLN A 199 -22.16 -20.40 -1.92
N PRO A 200 -22.23 -20.64 -0.61
CA PRO A 200 -21.03 -20.59 0.26
C PRO A 200 -19.88 -21.49 -0.21
N GLN A 201 -20.20 -22.67 -0.78
CA GLN A 201 -19.18 -23.59 -1.29
C GLN A 201 -18.37 -22.99 -2.44
N ALA A 202 -19.02 -22.22 -3.31
CA ALA A 202 -18.34 -21.54 -4.41
C ALA A 202 -17.30 -20.54 -3.89
N LEU A 203 -17.62 -19.82 -2.82
CA LEU A 203 -16.70 -18.87 -2.20
C LEU A 203 -15.50 -19.54 -1.57
N GLN A 204 -15.67 -20.73 -0.98
CA GLN A 204 -14.57 -21.52 -0.45
C GLN A 204 -13.61 -21.97 -1.55
N LEU A 205 -14.15 -22.38 -2.71
CA LEU A 205 -13.34 -22.74 -3.87
C LEU A 205 -12.53 -21.55 -4.40
N LEU A 206 -13.15 -20.39 -4.52
CA LEU A 206 -12.49 -19.16 -4.95
C LEU A 206 -11.41 -18.74 -3.93
N GLY A 207 -11.69 -18.87 -2.66
CA GLY A 207 -10.74 -18.57 -1.60
C GLY A 207 -9.49 -19.46 -1.67
N ARG A 208 -9.64 -20.73 -1.94
CA ARG A 208 -8.52 -21.66 -2.15
C ARG A 208 -7.73 -21.32 -3.41
N ALA A 209 -8.43 -21.06 -4.50
CA ALA A 209 -7.80 -20.75 -5.79
C ALA A 209 -6.98 -19.44 -5.75
N SER A 210 -7.35 -18.50 -4.90
CA SER A 210 -6.66 -17.21 -4.79
C SER A 210 -5.33 -17.27 -4.03
N ALA A 211 -5.06 -18.36 -3.31
CA ALA A 211 -3.81 -18.58 -2.57
C ALA A 211 -3.45 -17.42 -1.62
N GLY A 212 -4.43 -16.83 -0.95
CA GLY A 212 -4.23 -15.76 0.03
C GLY A 212 -4.19 -14.35 -0.54
N SER A 213 -4.38 -14.19 -1.85
CA SER A 213 -4.43 -12.88 -2.52
C SER A 213 -5.88 -12.43 -2.70
N MET A 214 -6.27 -11.34 -2.03
CA MET A 214 -7.62 -10.79 -2.18
C MET A 214 -7.83 -10.21 -3.59
N ARG A 215 -6.81 -9.62 -4.19
CA ARG A 215 -6.90 -9.12 -5.55
C ARG A 215 -7.21 -10.23 -6.55
N ASP A 216 -6.53 -11.36 -6.43
CA ASP A 216 -6.77 -12.52 -7.28
C ASP A 216 -8.17 -13.11 -7.03
N ALA A 217 -8.59 -13.15 -5.76
CA ALA A 217 -9.93 -13.63 -5.40
C ALA A 217 -11.03 -12.78 -6.04
N LEU A 218 -10.91 -11.45 -5.98
CA LEU A 218 -11.88 -10.54 -6.59
C LEU A 218 -11.87 -10.63 -8.12
N SER A 219 -10.71 -10.82 -8.72
CA SER A 219 -10.60 -11.04 -10.17
C SER A 219 -11.25 -12.34 -10.61
N LEU A 220 -11.05 -13.43 -9.86
CA LEU A 220 -11.73 -14.70 -10.11
C LEU A 220 -13.23 -14.58 -9.92
N LEU A 221 -13.67 -13.79 -8.92
CA LEU A 221 -15.08 -13.55 -8.68
C LEU A 221 -15.73 -12.82 -9.85
N ASP A 222 -15.09 -11.80 -10.42
CA ASP A 222 -15.57 -11.11 -11.62
C ASP A 222 -15.77 -12.09 -12.78
N GLN A 223 -14.82 -13.00 -12.99
CA GLN A 223 -14.92 -14.02 -14.02
C GLN A 223 -16.09 -14.98 -13.76
N ALA A 224 -16.28 -15.39 -12.52
CA ALA A 224 -17.36 -16.29 -12.14
C ALA A 224 -18.74 -15.64 -12.34
N ILE A 225 -18.89 -14.36 -12.01
CA ILE A 225 -20.13 -13.61 -12.20
C ILE A 225 -20.45 -13.45 -13.69
N ALA A 226 -19.44 -13.25 -14.54
CA ALA A 226 -19.59 -13.06 -15.97
C ALA A 226 -20.02 -14.36 -16.72
N MET A 227 -19.84 -15.51 -16.09
CA MET A 227 -20.26 -16.80 -16.65
C MET A 227 -21.72 -17.08 -16.32
#